data_f1dac1f54775d7d65ed8f8e11ac8076e
#
_entry.id   f1dac1f54775d7d65ed8f8e11ac8076e
#
_cell.length_a   1.000
_cell.length_b   1.000
_cell.length_c   1.000
_cell.angle_alpha   90.00
_cell.angle_beta   90.00
_cell.angle_gamma   90.00
#
_symmetry.space_group_name_H-M   'P 1'
#
loop_
_entity.id
_entity.type
_entity.pdbx_description
1 polymer ?
#
loop_
_entity_poly.entity_id
_entity_poly.type
_entity_poly.pdbx_seq_one_letter_code
_entity_poly.pdbx_strand_id
1 'polypeptide(L)' 'MTTKYELWYIDMIKKCKSYRKEQKITQSEVADGMHVYQQDICRMENCSNIPSVIKFMEYLDSIGLKIVLKEV' A
#
# COMPACT_ATOMS: atom_id res chain seq x y z
N MET A 1 7.28 19.22 -7.03
CA MET A 1 5.99 19.72 -6.49
C MET A 1 5.00 18.57 -6.43
N THR A 2 4.30 18.42 -5.30
CA THR A 2 3.38 17.31 -5.08
C THR A 2 2.03 17.58 -5.77
N THR A 3 1.57 16.66 -6.62
CA THR A 3 0.27 16.79 -7.27
C THR A 3 -0.86 16.39 -6.32
N LYS A 4 -2.10 16.76 -6.65
CA LYS A 4 -3.25 16.34 -5.85
C LYS A 4 -3.42 14.82 -5.87
N TYR A 5 -2.99 14.15 -6.95
CA TYR A 5 -3.08 12.68 -7.05
C TYR A 5 -2.05 12.00 -6.14
N GLU A 6 -0.88 12.60 -6.01
CA GLU A 6 0.11 12.13 -5.03
C GLU A 6 -0.40 12.29 -3.60
N LEU A 7 -1.09 13.41 -3.31
CA LEU A 7 -1.72 13.62 -2.00
C LEU A 7 -2.80 12.59 -1.73
N TRP A 8 -3.58 12.21 -2.74
CA TRP A 8 -4.57 11.14 -2.61
C TRP A 8 -3.90 9.81 -2.29
N TYR A 9 -2.78 9.51 -2.97
CA TYR A 9 -2.03 8.29 -2.69
C TYR A 9 -1.50 8.29 -1.25
N ILE A 10 -0.92 9.41 -0.81
CA ILE A 10 -0.38 9.54 0.55
C ILE A 10 -1.47 9.26 1.59
N ASP A 11 -2.64 9.85 1.42
CA ASP A 11 -3.77 9.62 2.32
C ASP A 11 -4.22 8.17 2.31
N MET A 12 -4.34 7.60 1.13
CA MET A 12 -4.77 6.21 0.94
C MET A 12 -3.79 5.22 1.56
N ILE A 13 -2.48 5.40 1.31
CA ILE A 13 -1.48 4.47 1.83
C ILE A 13 -1.37 4.54 3.36
N LYS A 14 -1.59 5.71 3.94
CA LYS A 14 -1.64 5.85 5.41
C LYS A 14 -2.78 5.04 5.99
N LYS A 15 -3.94 5.06 5.35
CA LYS A 15 -5.09 4.26 5.77
C LYS A 15 -4.81 2.77 5.65
N CYS A 16 -4.17 2.36 4.56
CA CYS A 16 -3.78 0.96 4.35
C CYS A 16 -2.78 0.49 5.41
N LYS A 17 -1.79 1.33 5.72
CA LYS A 17 -0.80 1.03 6.74
C LYS A 17 -1.45 0.87 8.12
N SER A 18 -2.37 1.76 8.47
CA SER A 18 -3.11 1.67 9.74
C SER A 18 -3.93 0.39 9.81
N TYR A 19 -4.64 0.05 8.74
CA TYR A 19 -5.41 -1.18 8.64
C TYR A 19 -4.52 -2.41 8.80
N ARG A 20 -3.37 -2.42 8.10
CA ARG A 20 -2.39 -3.51 8.22
C ARG A 20 -1.98 -3.73 9.68
N LYS A 21 -1.65 -2.63 10.38
CA LYS A 21 -1.23 -2.69 11.78
C LYS A 21 -2.35 -3.17 12.70
N GLU A 22 -3.58 -2.74 12.45
CA GLU A 22 -4.74 -3.21 13.20
C GLU A 22 -4.93 -4.71 13.06
N GLN A 23 -4.65 -5.25 11.87
CA GLN A 23 -4.73 -6.68 11.59
C GLN A 23 -3.50 -7.43 12.09
N LYS A 24 -2.52 -6.74 12.67
CA LYS A 24 -1.27 -7.29 13.20
C LYS A 24 -0.44 -8.00 12.12
N ILE A 25 -0.52 -7.50 10.90
CA ILE A 25 0.28 -8.00 9.78
C ILE A 25 1.54 -7.15 9.68
N THR A 26 2.72 -7.80 9.66
CA THR A 26 3.99 -7.10 9.56
C THR A 26 4.34 -6.78 8.12
N GLN A 27 5.24 -5.80 7.93
CA GLN A 27 5.77 -5.50 6.60
C GLN A 27 6.48 -6.73 5.99
N SER A 28 7.15 -7.51 6.83
CA SER A 28 7.85 -8.72 6.40
C SER A 28 6.87 -9.76 5.85
N GLU A 29 5.72 -9.94 6.52
CA GLU A 29 4.68 -10.86 6.06
C GLU A 29 4.10 -10.41 4.71
N VAL A 30 3.86 -9.11 4.54
CA VAL A 30 3.38 -8.58 3.26
C VAL A 30 4.40 -8.81 2.16
N ALA A 31 5.68 -8.53 2.45
CA ALA A 31 6.77 -8.72 1.49
C ALA A 31 6.88 -10.18 1.05
N ASP A 32 6.77 -11.11 2.01
CA ASP A 32 6.81 -12.54 1.70
C ASP A 32 5.64 -12.94 0.78
N GLY A 33 4.45 -12.44 1.06
CA GLY A 33 3.27 -12.72 0.24
C GLY A 33 3.36 -12.15 -1.17
N MET A 34 4.07 -11.05 -1.34
CA MET A 34 4.26 -10.39 -2.63
C MET A 34 5.54 -10.83 -3.34
N HIS A 35 6.39 -11.63 -2.70
CA HIS A 35 7.71 -12.03 -3.23
C HIS A 35 8.61 -10.82 -3.53
N VAL A 36 8.61 -9.85 -2.61
CA VAL A 36 9.46 -8.66 -2.68
C VAL A 36 10.23 -8.52 -1.37
N TYR A 37 11.14 -7.54 -1.31
CA TYR A 37 11.89 -7.26 -0.09
C TYR A 37 11.06 -6.39 0.86
N GLN A 38 11.28 -6.55 2.16
CA GLN A 38 10.61 -5.72 3.17
C GLN A 38 10.86 -4.22 2.93
N GLN A 39 12.05 -3.87 2.43
CA GLN A 39 12.38 -2.48 2.10
C GLN A 39 11.43 -1.88 1.07
N ASP A 40 10.96 -2.70 0.11
CA ASP A 40 10.03 -2.24 -0.91
C ASP A 40 8.69 -1.85 -0.28
N ILE A 41 8.22 -2.63 0.69
CA ILE A 41 6.99 -2.32 1.42
C ILE A 41 7.18 -1.06 2.26
N CYS A 42 8.31 -0.94 2.94
CA CYS A 42 8.63 0.24 3.73
C CYS A 42 8.61 1.51 2.87
N ARG A 43 9.24 1.48 1.71
CA ARG A 43 9.28 2.62 0.78
C ARG A 43 7.90 2.97 0.25
N MET A 44 7.09 1.96 -0.04
CA MET A 44 5.72 2.16 -0.51
C MET A 44 4.88 2.84 0.57
N GLU A 45 4.99 2.37 1.82
CA GLU A 45 4.21 2.90 2.93
C GLU A 45 4.66 4.28 3.40
N ASN A 46 5.95 4.62 3.23
CA ASN A 46 6.44 5.95 3.60
C ASN A 46 6.45 6.93 2.42
N CYS A 47 5.88 6.53 1.29
CA CYS A 47 5.74 7.35 0.10
C CYS A 47 7.06 7.71 -0.60
N SER A 48 8.14 6.97 -0.33
CA SER A 48 9.40 7.15 -1.05
C SER A 48 9.33 6.61 -2.47
N ASN A 49 8.40 5.70 -2.73
CA ASN A 49 8.20 5.09 -4.03
C ASN A 49 6.72 4.81 -4.24
N ILE A 50 6.17 5.34 -5.33
CA ILE A 50 4.78 5.09 -5.70
C ILE A 50 4.75 3.86 -6.59
N PRO A 51 4.07 2.77 -6.18
CA PRO A 51 4.05 1.53 -6.95
C PRO A 51 3.19 1.64 -8.21
N SER A 52 3.38 0.70 -9.14
CA SER A 52 2.44 0.52 -10.23
C SER A 52 1.09 0.08 -9.68
N VAL A 53 0.04 0.20 -10.50
CA VAL A 53 -1.30 -0.25 -10.11
C VAL A 53 -1.30 -1.73 -9.74
N ILE A 54 -0.61 -2.55 -10.52
CA ILE A 54 -0.54 -3.99 -10.26
C ILE A 54 0.13 -4.28 -8.92
N LYS A 55 1.26 -3.64 -8.65
CA LYS A 55 1.95 -3.81 -7.37
C LYS A 55 1.09 -3.37 -6.21
N PHE A 56 0.38 -2.27 -6.36
CA PHE A 56 -0.51 -1.78 -5.33
C PHE A 56 -1.67 -2.73 -5.07
N MET A 57 -2.22 -3.34 -6.12
CA MET A 57 -3.27 -4.34 -5.98
C MET A 57 -2.76 -5.59 -5.24
N GLU A 58 -1.52 -6.02 -5.54
CA GLU A 58 -0.90 -7.13 -4.83
C GLU A 58 -0.74 -6.80 -3.34
N TYR A 59 -0.31 -5.56 -3.04
CA TYR A 59 -0.18 -5.09 -1.67
C TYR A 59 -1.52 -5.16 -0.92
N LEU A 60 -2.58 -4.63 -1.54
CA LEU A 60 -3.92 -4.64 -0.94
C LEU A 60 -4.39 -6.07 -0.68
N ASP A 61 -4.21 -6.94 -1.65
CA ASP A 61 -4.59 -8.35 -1.52
C ASP A 61 -3.86 -9.01 -0.34
N SER A 62 -2.58 -8.69 -0.17
CA SER A 62 -1.76 -9.24 0.92
C SER A 62 -2.26 -8.87 2.31
N ILE A 63 -2.99 -7.76 2.43
CA ILE A 63 -3.53 -7.32 3.72
C ILE A 63 -5.05 -7.48 3.80
N GLY A 64 -5.67 -8.14 2.82
CA GLY A 64 -7.10 -8.45 2.84
C GLY A 64 -8.00 -7.35 2.32
N LEU A 65 -7.46 -6.42 1.53
CA LEU A 65 -8.23 -5.34 0.93
C LEU A 65 -8.27 -5.49 -0.59
N LYS A 66 -9.17 -4.77 -1.24
CA LYS A 66 -9.18 -4.68 -2.69
C LYS A 66 -9.74 -3.34 -3.14
N ILE A 67 -9.41 -2.97 -4.37
CA ILE A 67 -9.90 -1.73 -4.97
C ILE A 67 -11.36 -1.93 -5.39
N VAL A 68 -12.20 -0.96 -5.04
CA VAL A 68 -13.59 -0.91 -5.48
C VAL A 68 -13.81 0.43 -6.17
N LEU A 69 -14.31 0.39 -7.39
CA LEU A 69 -14.60 1.61 -8.14
C LEU A 69 -15.95 2.17 -7.75
N LYS A 70 -15.99 3.48 -7.59
CA LYS A 70 -17.19 4.18 -7.15
C LYS A 70 -17.38 5.44 -8.00
N GLU A 71 -18.60 5.70 -8.43
CA GLU A 71 -18.92 6.94 -9.12
C GLU A 71 -18.83 8.13 -8.17
N VAL A 72 -18.35 9.25 -8.70
CA VAL A 72 -18.28 10.49 -7.94
C VAL A 72 -19.51 11.35 -8.17
#